data_936e5c20197e80623ca311989d9864f8
#
_entry.id   936e5c20197e80623ca311989d9864f8
#
_cell.length_a   1.000
_cell.length_b   1.000
_cell.length_c   1.000
_cell.angle_alpha   90.00
_cell.angle_beta   90.00
_cell.angle_gamma   90.00
#
_symmetry.space_group_name_H-M   'P 1'
#
loop_
_entity.id
_entity.type
_entity.pdbx_description
1 polymer ?
#
loop_
_entity_poly.entity_id
_entity_poly.type
_entity_poly.pdbx_seq_one_letter_code
_entity_poly.pdbx_strand_id
1 'polypeptide(L)'
;MKRAAALLLMLCGATAALADLPVGITARLPHVDVLHGGEVVRIRREADNLNQIAPDFALTSRPCPPYCIQPMQLAPGVETIGELELLDYLKRSGDGTVLVIDSREPAWLARSGIIPGAINLPWDELHSAYAEAEEIAAILTLQFGASRAGPLWNFENAKTLVFYCNGAWCGQSPSNIKQLLAMGYPAHKLKLYRGGMQAWKSLGLTTVPAGQP
;
A
#
# COMPACT_ATOMS: atom_id res chain seq x y z
N MET A 1 -3.42 -74.45 36.76
CA MET A 1 -4.08 -73.55 35.82
C MET A 1 -3.74 -72.07 36.22
N LYS A 2 -2.77 -71.46 35.54
CA LYS A 2 -2.29 -70.09 35.84
C LYS A 2 -2.94 -69.17 34.81
N ARG A 3 -3.78 -68.18 35.22
CA ARG A 3 -4.38 -67.15 34.40
C ARG A 3 -3.42 -65.99 34.38
N ALA A 4 -2.86 -65.67 33.19
CA ALA A 4 -2.11 -64.49 32.96
C ALA A 4 -3.09 -63.35 32.63
N ALA A 5 -3.08 -62.28 33.43
CA ALA A 5 -3.81 -61.05 33.15
C ALA A 5 -2.91 -60.12 32.31
N ALA A 6 -3.32 -59.86 31.08
CA ALA A 6 -2.63 -58.86 30.23
C ALA A 6 -3.12 -57.42 30.56
N LEU A 7 -2.22 -56.63 31.07
CA LEU A 7 -2.47 -55.21 31.35
C LEU A 7 -2.28 -54.39 30.06
N LEU A 8 -3.37 -53.89 29.48
CA LEU A 8 -3.35 -53.03 28.30
C LEU A 8 -3.08 -51.58 28.73
N LEU A 9 -1.86 -51.10 28.55
CA LEU A 9 -1.55 -49.69 28.76
C LEU A 9 -2.07 -48.89 27.56
N MET A 10 -3.16 -48.12 27.75
CA MET A 10 -3.57 -47.07 26.82
C MET A 10 -2.62 -45.90 26.97
N LEU A 11 -1.72 -45.69 25.98
CA LEU A 11 -1.02 -44.42 25.80
C LEU A 11 -2.03 -43.41 25.27
N CYS A 12 -2.55 -42.55 26.13
CA CYS A 12 -3.22 -41.30 25.72
C CYS A 12 -2.13 -40.33 25.19
N GLY A 13 -1.90 -40.34 23.89
CA GLY A 13 -1.09 -39.30 23.24
C GLY A 13 -1.81 -37.97 23.32
N ALA A 14 -1.40 -37.09 24.25
CA ALA A 14 -1.80 -35.71 24.25
C ALA A 14 -1.13 -35.02 23.03
N THR A 15 -1.86 -34.86 21.95
CA THR A 15 -1.49 -33.91 20.89
C THR A 15 -1.60 -32.51 21.48
N ALA A 16 -0.47 -31.91 21.88
CA ALA A 16 -0.42 -30.49 22.17
C ALA A 16 -0.79 -29.75 20.85
N ALA A 17 -1.99 -29.20 20.80
CA ALA A 17 -2.34 -28.26 19.79
C ALA A 17 -1.35 -27.09 19.96
N LEU A 18 -0.46 -26.91 18.98
CA LEU A 18 0.36 -25.71 18.89
C LEU A 18 -0.64 -24.56 18.70
N ALA A 19 -0.90 -23.82 19.77
CA ALA A 19 -1.68 -22.58 19.67
C ALA A 19 -0.93 -21.67 18.70
N ASP A 20 -1.60 -21.23 17.63
CA ASP A 20 -1.04 -20.28 16.69
C ASP A 20 -0.58 -19.05 17.45
N LEU A 21 0.66 -18.63 17.20
CA LEU A 21 1.20 -17.41 17.81
C LEU A 21 0.40 -16.21 17.28
N PRO A 22 0.04 -15.25 18.15
CA PRO A 22 -0.72 -14.08 17.70
C PRO A 22 0.08 -13.27 16.69
N VAL A 23 -0.52 -12.96 15.54
CA VAL A 23 0.09 -12.21 14.47
C VAL A 23 -0.42 -10.77 14.51
N GLY A 24 0.33 -9.86 15.16
CA GLY A 24 0.05 -8.43 15.18
C GLY A 24 0.85 -7.66 14.14
N ILE A 25 0.44 -6.43 13.83
CA ILE A 25 1.24 -5.48 13.02
C ILE A 25 2.54 -5.15 13.77
N THR A 26 2.41 -4.83 15.06
CA THR A 26 3.53 -4.76 16.02
C THR A 26 3.15 -5.49 17.31
N ALA A 27 4.07 -5.63 18.25
CA ALA A 27 3.79 -6.26 19.54
C ALA A 27 2.62 -5.59 20.32
N ARG A 28 2.32 -4.32 20.02
CA ARG A 28 1.26 -3.56 20.70
C ARG A 28 0.15 -3.07 19.76
N LEU A 29 0.28 -3.27 18.46
CA LEU A 29 -0.69 -2.86 17.44
C LEU A 29 -1.18 -4.08 16.68
N PRO A 30 -2.34 -4.66 17.07
CA PRO A 30 -2.87 -5.85 16.41
C PRO A 30 -3.46 -5.54 15.02
N HIS A 31 -4.08 -4.37 14.85
CA HIS A 31 -4.73 -3.94 13.61
C HIS A 31 -4.88 -2.41 13.56
N VAL A 32 -5.25 -1.90 12.40
CA VAL A 32 -5.63 -0.50 12.16
C VAL A 32 -6.95 -0.49 11.40
N ASP A 33 -7.92 0.30 11.86
CA ASP A 33 -9.17 0.53 11.14
C ASP A 33 -9.05 1.81 10.30
N VAL A 34 -9.47 1.75 9.04
CA VAL A 34 -9.42 2.85 8.07
C VAL A 34 -10.73 2.95 7.30
N LEU A 35 -11.05 4.13 6.75
CA LEU A 35 -12.17 4.28 5.83
C LEU A 35 -11.75 3.89 4.41
N HIS A 36 -12.57 3.07 3.74
CA HIS A 36 -12.43 2.74 2.33
C HIS A 36 -13.83 2.62 1.71
N GLY A 37 -14.09 3.42 0.67
CA GLY A 37 -15.41 3.44 0.03
C GLY A 37 -16.58 3.80 0.96
N GLY A 38 -16.34 4.55 2.03
CA GLY A 38 -17.35 4.91 3.04
C GLY A 38 -17.54 3.88 4.16
N GLU A 39 -16.89 2.73 4.09
CA GLU A 39 -16.95 1.68 5.10
C GLU A 39 -15.67 1.58 5.93
N VAL A 40 -15.78 1.09 7.16
CA VAL A 40 -14.60 0.83 7.99
C VAL A 40 -14.01 -0.53 7.62
N VAL A 41 -12.77 -0.51 7.14
CA VAL A 41 -11.99 -1.72 6.82
C VAL A 41 -10.87 -1.90 7.83
N ARG A 42 -10.73 -3.12 8.33
CA ARG A 42 -9.67 -3.49 9.27
C ARG A 42 -8.43 -3.99 8.54
N ILE A 43 -7.33 -3.24 8.66
CA ILE A 43 -6.01 -3.68 8.22
C ILE A 43 -5.38 -4.48 9.34
N ARG A 44 -5.06 -5.75 9.07
CA ARG A 44 -4.35 -6.65 9.98
C ARG A 44 -3.36 -7.50 9.17
N ARG A 45 -2.50 -8.22 9.85
CA ARG A 45 -1.69 -9.25 9.22
C ARG A 45 -2.48 -10.55 9.09
N GLU A 46 -2.14 -11.36 8.09
CA GLU A 46 -2.65 -12.71 7.93
C GLU A 46 -2.26 -13.56 9.16
N ALA A 47 -3.25 -14.28 9.69
CA ALA A 47 -3.07 -15.10 10.90
C ALA A 47 -2.49 -16.48 10.60
N ASP A 48 -2.70 -17.01 9.40
CA ASP A 48 -2.12 -18.27 8.95
C ASP A 48 -0.60 -18.14 8.81
N ASN A 49 0.14 -18.79 9.71
CA ASN A 49 1.61 -18.78 9.71
C ASN A 49 2.24 -19.51 8.51
N LEU A 50 1.44 -20.25 7.74
CA LEU A 50 1.87 -20.94 6.51
C LEU A 50 1.49 -20.16 5.24
N ASN A 51 0.84 -18.99 5.37
CA ASN A 51 0.46 -18.16 4.25
C ASN A 51 1.69 -17.73 3.43
N GLN A 52 1.56 -17.76 2.12
CA GLN A 52 2.63 -17.41 1.18
C GLN A 52 2.25 -16.20 0.35
N ILE A 53 3.27 -15.45 -0.06
CA ILE A 53 3.08 -14.32 -0.94
C ILE A 53 2.52 -14.77 -2.30
N ALA A 54 1.59 -13.97 -2.86
CA ALA A 54 1.03 -14.24 -4.18
C ALA A 54 2.12 -14.31 -5.26
N PRO A 55 2.01 -15.21 -6.25
CA PRO A 55 3.04 -15.46 -7.26
C PRO A 55 3.53 -14.20 -8.00
N ASP A 56 2.64 -13.24 -8.28
CA ASP A 56 2.98 -11.97 -8.95
C ASP A 56 4.05 -11.16 -8.20
N PHE A 57 4.12 -11.30 -6.88
CA PHE A 57 5.07 -10.61 -6.01
C PHE A 57 6.24 -11.48 -5.56
N ALA A 58 6.24 -12.77 -5.90
CA ALA A 58 7.34 -13.70 -5.62
C ALA A 58 8.45 -13.65 -6.68
N LEU A 59 8.21 -13.04 -7.83
CA LEU A 59 9.20 -12.91 -8.90
C LEU A 59 10.38 -12.03 -8.46
N THR A 60 11.60 -12.55 -8.55
CA THR A 60 12.82 -11.87 -8.12
C THR A 60 13.59 -11.20 -9.25
N SER A 61 13.48 -11.71 -10.49
CA SER A 61 14.19 -11.17 -11.66
C SER A 61 13.21 -10.55 -12.63
N ARG A 62 13.34 -9.23 -12.82
CA ARG A 62 12.51 -8.47 -13.73
C ARG A 62 13.39 -7.72 -14.73
N PRO A 63 12.99 -7.59 -16.01
CA PRO A 63 13.77 -6.84 -16.99
C PRO A 63 13.86 -5.35 -16.62
N CYS A 64 15.05 -4.78 -16.74
CA CYS A 64 15.27 -3.35 -16.53
C CYS A 64 15.93 -2.76 -17.78
N PRO A 65 15.30 -1.82 -18.48
CA PRO A 65 13.96 -1.28 -18.26
C PRO A 65 12.85 -2.30 -18.62
N PRO A 66 11.58 -2.12 -18.18
CA PRO A 66 11.07 -0.99 -17.39
C PRO A 66 11.15 -1.16 -15.87
N TYR A 67 11.45 -2.35 -15.34
CA TYR A 67 11.37 -2.67 -13.91
C TYR A 67 12.69 -2.44 -13.17
N CYS A 68 13.23 -1.22 -13.28
CA CYS A 68 14.48 -0.87 -12.63
C CYS A 68 14.30 -0.53 -11.15
N ILE A 69 15.32 -0.85 -10.33
CA ILE A 69 15.32 -0.52 -8.91
C ILE A 69 15.27 1.01 -8.74
N GLN A 70 14.31 1.48 -7.96
CA GLN A 70 14.15 2.90 -7.63
C GLN A 70 15.04 3.28 -6.44
N PRO A 71 15.58 4.52 -6.40
CA PRO A 71 16.40 4.97 -5.28
C PRO A 71 15.59 5.09 -3.98
N MET A 72 16.26 5.05 -2.82
CA MET A 72 15.62 5.34 -1.53
C MET A 72 15.22 6.82 -1.45
N GLN A 73 16.08 7.73 -1.88
CA GLN A 73 15.78 9.15 -1.97
C GLN A 73 15.45 9.49 -3.42
N LEU A 74 14.16 9.67 -3.70
CA LEU A 74 13.69 9.93 -5.06
C LEU A 74 14.04 11.35 -5.54
N ALA A 75 13.85 12.33 -4.65
CA ALA A 75 14.19 13.74 -4.89
C ALA A 75 14.39 14.45 -3.54
N PRO A 76 15.12 15.59 -3.50
CA PRO A 76 15.26 16.40 -2.30
C PRO A 76 13.89 16.81 -1.73
N GLY A 77 13.68 16.60 -0.44
CA GLY A 77 12.44 16.97 0.26
C GLY A 77 11.30 15.95 0.12
N VAL A 78 11.39 14.97 -0.79
CA VAL A 78 10.45 13.84 -0.85
C VAL A 78 10.90 12.77 0.13
N GLU A 79 10.03 12.42 1.05
CA GLU A 79 10.30 11.40 2.07
C GLU A 79 9.92 10.01 1.58
N THR A 80 10.82 9.03 1.75
CA THR A 80 10.51 7.62 1.60
C THR A 80 10.11 7.05 2.94
N ILE A 81 8.95 6.38 2.99
CA ILE A 81 8.32 5.86 4.21
C ILE A 81 8.21 4.33 4.17
N GLY A 82 8.09 3.75 5.37
CA GLY A 82 7.76 2.33 5.58
C GLY A 82 6.28 2.08 5.87
N GLU A 83 5.98 0.85 6.26
CA GLU A 83 4.62 0.38 6.47
C GLU A 83 3.93 1.07 7.66
N LEU A 84 4.67 1.33 8.73
CA LEU A 84 4.08 1.94 9.94
C LEU A 84 3.70 3.40 9.70
N GLU A 85 4.53 4.14 9.00
CA GLU A 85 4.24 5.52 8.59
C GLU A 85 3.07 5.55 7.60
N LEU A 86 3.01 4.59 6.65
CA LEU A 86 1.88 4.46 5.74
C LEU A 86 0.57 4.20 6.51
N LEU A 87 0.58 3.33 7.51
CA LEU A 87 -0.59 3.08 8.36
C LEU A 87 -1.04 4.33 9.11
N ASP A 88 -0.11 5.16 9.56
CA ASP A 88 -0.45 6.44 10.22
C ASP A 88 -1.03 7.45 9.23
N TYR A 89 -0.58 7.48 7.98
CA TYR A 89 -1.21 8.28 6.91
C TYR A 89 -2.61 7.77 6.56
N LEU A 90 -2.81 6.45 6.47
CA LEU A 90 -4.12 5.84 6.19
C LEU A 90 -5.17 6.16 7.26
N LYS A 91 -4.80 6.19 8.55
CA LYS A 91 -5.70 6.65 9.63
C LYS A 91 -6.17 8.09 9.43
N ARG A 92 -5.32 8.94 8.85
CA ARG A 92 -5.58 10.36 8.63
C ARG A 92 -6.24 10.66 7.29
N SER A 93 -6.34 9.69 6.39
CA SER A 93 -6.95 9.92 5.06
C SER A 93 -8.42 10.33 5.15
N GLY A 94 -9.11 9.96 6.24
CA GLY A 94 -10.50 10.37 6.49
C GLY A 94 -10.69 11.85 6.88
N ASP A 95 -9.66 12.58 7.28
CA ASP A 95 -9.74 14.00 7.66
C ASP A 95 -9.62 14.95 6.44
N GLY A 96 -9.38 14.42 5.26
CA GLY A 96 -9.28 15.18 4.02
C GLY A 96 -7.93 15.90 3.80
N THR A 97 -6.98 15.79 4.73
CA THR A 97 -5.65 16.45 4.63
C THR A 97 -4.59 15.57 3.98
N VAL A 98 -4.84 14.27 3.93
CA VAL A 98 -3.96 13.26 3.37
C VAL A 98 -4.69 12.47 2.29
N LEU A 99 -3.97 12.07 1.25
CA LEU A 99 -4.44 11.15 0.22
C LEU A 99 -3.38 10.08 -0.01
N VAL A 100 -3.77 8.82 0.13
CA VAL A 100 -2.94 7.67 -0.22
C VAL A 100 -3.32 7.19 -1.62
N ILE A 101 -2.34 7.09 -2.52
CA ILE A 101 -2.54 6.93 -3.96
C ILE A 101 -1.82 5.69 -4.46
N ASP A 102 -2.58 4.79 -5.04
CA ASP A 102 -2.08 3.68 -5.83
C ASP A 102 -1.85 4.15 -7.27
N SER A 103 -0.59 4.23 -7.69
CA SER A 103 -0.21 4.70 -9.03
C SER A 103 -0.26 3.62 -10.10
N ARG A 104 -0.72 2.42 -9.77
CA ARG A 104 -0.73 1.29 -10.69
C ARG A 104 -1.87 1.41 -11.70
N GLU A 105 -1.65 0.81 -12.86
CA GLU A 105 -2.69 0.61 -13.86
C GLU A 105 -3.80 -0.30 -13.31
N PRO A 106 -5.08 -0.10 -13.73
CA PRO A 106 -6.24 -0.86 -13.23
C PRO A 106 -6.09 -2.38 -13.34
N ALA A 107 -5.36 -2.87 -14.34
CA ALA A 107 -5.10 -4.30 -14.52
C ALA A 107 -4.33 -4.93 -13.34
N TRP A 108 -3.46 -4.17 -12.66
CA TRP A 108 -2.78 -4.63 -11.44
C TRP A 108 -3.73 -4.70 -10.26
N LEU A 109 -4.62 -3.73 -10.12
CA LEU A 109 -5.60 -3.68 -9.04
C LEU A 109 -6.58 -4.86 -9.15
N ALA A 110 -7.06 -5.13 -10.36
CA ALA A 110 -7.98 -6.24 -10.62
C ALA A 110 -7.41 -7.61 -10.18
N ARG A 111 -6.08 -7.80 -10.31
CA ARG A 111 -5.42 -9.06 -9.93
C ARG A 111 -5.03 -9.15 -8.47
N SER A 112 -4.66 -8.03 -7.87
CA SER A 112 -3.98 -8.04 -6.56
C SER A 112 -4.65 -7.20 -5.49
N GLY A 113 -5.76 -6.54 -5.81
CA GLY A 113 -6.43 -5.61 -4.92
C GLY A 113 -5.66 -4.31 -4.69
N ILE A 114 -6.15 -3.50 -3.78
CA ILE A 114 -5.63 -2.19 -3.37
C ILE A 114 -5.43 -2.17 -1.84
N ILE A 115 -4.55 -1.32 -1.34
CA ILE A 115 -4.44 -1.06 0.10
C ILE A 115 -5.71 -0.32 0.57
N PRO A 116 -6.40 -0.79 1.62
CA PRO A 116 -7.60 -0.12 2.13
C PRO A 116 -7.32 1.34 2.50
N GLY A 117 -8.24 2.24 2.14
CA GLY A 117 -8.08 3.69 2.36
C GLY A 117 -7.31 4.42 1.26
N ALA A 118 -6.71 3.71 0.30
CA ALA A 118 -6.09 4.33 -0.87
C ALA A 118 -7.12 4.52 -2.00
N ILE A 119 -6.86 5.50 -2.87
CA ILE A 119 -7.51 5.67 -4.17
C ILE A 119 -6.58 5.21 -5.29
N ASN A 120 -7.13 4.87 -6.43
CA ASN A 120 -6.34 4.63 -7.64
C ASN A 120 -6.23 5.93 -8.45
N LEU A 121 -5.00 6.30 -8.80
CA LEU A 121 -4.67 7.33 -9.77
C LEU A 121 -3.50 6.82 -10.60
N PRO A 122 -3.75 6.18 -11.74
CA PRO A 122 -2.72 5.67 -12.63
C PRO A 122 -1.65 6.69 -12.98
N TRP A 123 -0.44 6.22 -13.20
CA TRP A 123 0.74 7.06 -13.37
C TRP A 123 0.69 7.97 -14.61
N ASP A 124 -0.09 7.61 -15.61
CA ASP A 124 -0.28 8.32 -16.88
C ASP A 124 -1.26 9.48 -16.76
N GLU A 125 -2.16 9.49 -15.78
CA GLU A 125 -3.15 10.56 -15.58
C GLU A 125 -2.53 11.91 -15.12
N LEU A 126 -1.33 11.90 -14.56
CA LEU A 126 -0.59 13.14 -14.24
C LEU A 126 0.51 13.46 -15.26
N HIS A 127 0.70 12.61 -16.26
CA HIS A 127 1.79 12.75 -17.20
C HIS A 127 1.35 13.48 -18.46
N SER A 128 1.92 14.67 -18.72
CA SER A 128 1.56 15.55 -19.84
C SER A 128 1.71 14.95 -21.24
N ALA A 129 2.34 13.80 -21.38
CA ALA A 129 2.40 13.08 -22.66
C ALA A 129 1.20 12.14 -22.88
N TYR A 130 0.36 11.91 -21.86
CA TYR A 130 -0.74 10.94 -21.90
C TYR A 130 -2.08 11.53 -21.45
N ALA A 131 -2.08 12.61 -20.65
CA ALA A 131 -3.28 13.28 -20.16
C ALA A 131 -3.31 14.73 -20.62
N GLU A 132 -4.51 15.25 -20.86
CA GLU A 132 -4.73 16.63 -21.24
C GLU A 132 -4.53 17.58 -20.04
N ALA A 133 -4.13 18.82 -20.33
CA ALA A 133 -3.83 19.82 -19.28
C ALA A 133 -5.04 20.10 -18.37
N GLU A 134 -6.25 20.07 -18.93
CA GLU A 134 -7.50 20.27 -18.21
C GLU A 134 -7.81 19.11 -17.27
N GLU A 135 -7.49 17.88 -17.64
CA GLU A 135 -7.67 16.67 -16.80
C GLU A 135 -6.71 16.71 -15.61
N ILE A 136 -5.43 17.01 -15.87
CA ILE A 136 -4.42 17.21 -14.82
C ILE A 136 -4.86 18.35 -13.88
N ALA A 137 -5.36 19.47 -14.42
CA ALA A 137 -5.83 20.58 -13.63
C ALA A 137 -7.02 20.21 -12.74
N ALA A 138 -7.94 19.39 -13.23
CA ALA A 138 -9.06 18.88 -12.46
C ALA A 138 -8.59 18.01 -11.29
N ILE A 139 -7.63 17.12 -11.51
CA ILE A 139 -7.03 16.30 -10.44
C ILE A 139 -6.39 17.20 -9.37
N LEU A 140 -5.56 18.16 -9.79
CA LEU A 140 -4.87 19.06 -8.87
C LEU A 140 -5.86 19.85 -8.00
N THR A 141 -6.94 20.36 -8.60
CA THR A 141 -7.93 21.19 -7.88
C THR A 141 -8.90 20.35 -7.05
N LEU A 142 -9.57 19.37 -7.66
CA LEU A 142 -10.67 18.64 -7.03
C LEU A 142 -10.19 17.57 -6.06
N GLN A 143 -9.10 16.89 -6.40
CA GLN A 143 -8.61 15.80 -5.56
C GLN A 143 -7.51 16.27 -4.60
N PHE A 144 -6.55 17.08 -5.07
CA PHE A 144 -5.37 17.43 -4.28
C PHE A 144 -5.51 18.75 -3.51
N GLY A 145 -6.57 19.55 -3.80
CA GLY A 145 -6.83 20.80 -3.08
C GLY A 145 -5.92 21.95 -3.47
N ALA A 146 -5.27 21.87 -4.65
CA ALA A 146 -4.55 23.00 -5.22
C ALA A 146 -5.53 24.04 -5.78
N SER A 147 -5.08 25.29 -5.90
CA SER A 147 -5.84 26.37 -6.53
C SER A 147 -5.01 27.11 -7.57
N ARG A 148 -5.66 27.86 -8.46
CA ARG A 148 -4.98 28.72 -9.42
C ARG A 148 -4.71 30.10 -8.83
N ALA A 149 -3.49 30.61 -9.02
CA ALA A 149 -3.08 31.98 -8.72
C ALA A 149 -2.59 32.62 -10.04
N GLY A 150 -3.52 33.04 -10.88
CA GLY A 150 -3.23 33.44 -12.26
C GLY A 150 -2.73 32.25 -13.10
N PRO A 151 -1.56 32.36 -13.75
CA PRO A 151 -0.98 31.26 -14.53
C PRO A 151 -0.30 30.20 -13.65
N LEU A 152 -0.07 30.48 -12.36
CA LEU A 152 0.66 29.61 -11.44
C LEU A 152 -0.29 28.77 -10.58
N TRP A 153 0.24 27.66 -10.08
CA TRP A 153 -0.42 26.86 -9.07
C TRP A 153 -0.13 27.38 -7.66
N ASN A 154 -1.15 27.39 -6.80
CA ASN A 154 -1.02 27.59 -5.37
C ASN A 154 -1.31 26.28 -4.65
N PHE A 155 -0.31 25.76 -3.92
CA PHE A 155 -0.38 24.51 -3.17
C PHE A 155 -0.44 24.72 -1.64
N GLU A 156 -0.71 25.91 -1.15
CA GLU A 156 -0.72 26.22 0.29
C GLU A 156 -1.65 25.27 1.04
N ASN A 157 -2.89 25.11 0.54
CA ASN A 157 -3.90 24.25 1.11
C ASN A 157 -3.92 22.83 0.50
N ALA A 158 -2.95 22.49 -0.35
CA ALA A 158 -2.91 21.19 -0.96
C ALA A 158 -2.59 20.09 0.05
N LYS A 159 -3.15 18.91 -0.19
CA LYS A 159 -3.02 17.73 0.68
C LYS A 159 -1.60 17.18 0.71
N THR A 160 -1.28 16.41 1.73
CA THR A 160 -0.14 15.50 1.72
C THR A 160 -0.51 14.27 0.88
N LEU A 161 0.34 13.94 -0.10
CA LEU A 161 0.12 12.82 -1.01
C LEU A 161 1.13 11.72 -0.74
N VAL A 162 0.64 10.50 -0.54
CA VAL A 162 1.45 9.32 -0.28
C VAL A 162 1.26 8.37 -1.46
N PHE A 163 2.32 8.16 -2.24
CA PHE A 163 2.27 7.33 -3.43
C PHE A 163 2.87 5.95 -3.19
N TYR A 164 2.23 4.92 -3.77
CA TYR A 164 2.80 3.58 -3.87
C TYR A 164 2.46 2.93 -5.21
N CYS A 165 3.21 1.89 -5.56
CA CYS A 165 2.93 1.03 -6.70
C CYS A 165 3.29 -0.44 -6.39
N ASN A 166 3.82 -1.22 -7.34
CA ASN A 166 4.03 -2.65 -7.11
C ASN A 166 5.18 -2.98 -6.14
N GLY A 167 6.22 -2.17 -6.08
CA GLY A 167 7.38 -2.43 -5.22
C GLY A 167 8.58 -1.57 -5.58
N ALA A 168 9.73 -1.84 -4.98
CA ALA A 168 10.96 -1.07 -5.14
C ALA A 168 11.51 -1.04 -6.59
N TRP A 169 11.01 -1.88 -7.45
CA TRP A 169 11.33 -1.97 -8.89
C TRP A 169 10.33 -1.27 -9.80
N CYS A 170 9.29 -0.63 -9.24
CA CYS A 170 8.20 -0.01 -9.99
C CYS A 170 8.43 1.50 -10.14
N GLY A 171 8.38 2.01 -11.38
CA GLY A 171 8.59 3.42 -11.69
C GLY A 171 7.32 4.28 -11.71
N GLN A 172 6.12 3.71 -11.51
CA GLN A 172 4.84 4.42 -11.67
C GLN A 172 4.63 5.52 -10.62
N SER A 173 4.80 5.23 -9.33
CA SER A 173 4.76 6.27 -8.29
C SER A 173 5.88 7.29 -8.39
N PRO A 174 7.15 6.90 -8.66
CA PRO A 174 8.20 7.86 -9.01
C PRO A 174 7.85 8.79 -10.17
N SER A 175 7.13 8.30 -11.20
CA SER A 175 6.65 9.14 -12.31
C SER A 175 5.68 10.21 -11.82
N ASN A 176 4.62 9.83 -11.10
CA ASN A 176 3.64 10.77 -10.54
C ASN A 176 4.30 11.84 -9.67
N ILE A 177 5.21 11.43 -8.78
CA ILE A 177 5.93 12.38 -7.89
C ILE A 177 6.77 13.37 -8.73
N LYS A 178 7.48 12.91 -9.76
CA LYS A 178 8.29 13.77 -10.62
C LYS A 178 7.44 14.77 -11.40
N GLN A 179 6.28 14.35 -11.92
CA GLN A 179 5.34 15.26 -12.59
C GLN A 179 4.83 16.35 -11.64
N LEU A 180 4.44 15.98 -10.42
CA LEU A 180 3.99 16.94 -9.42
C LEU A 180 5.09 17.93 -9.01
N LEU A 181 6.33 17.46 -8.83
CA LEU A 181 7.47 18.34 -8.57
C LEU A 181 7.71 19.33 -9.72
N ALA A 182 7.60 18.86 -10.97
CA ALA A 182 7.73 19.73 -12.15
C ALA A 182 6.62 20.80 -12.22
N MET A 183 5.42 20.51 -11.68
CA MET A 183 4.32 21.49 -11.56
C MET A 183 4.47 22.42 -10.34
N GLY A 184 5.50 22.23 -9.50
CA GLY A 184 5.76 23.04 -8.30
C GLY A 184 5.07 22.52 -7.02
N TYR A 185 4.54 21.30 -7.01
CA TYR A 185 3.98 20.73 -5.78
C TYR A 185 5.05 20.65 -4.69
N PRO A 186 4.77 21.08 -3.44
CA PRO A 186 5.77 21.11 -2.38
C PRO A 186 6.32 19.73 -2.07
N ALA A 187 7.62 19.55 -2.20
CA ALA A 187 8.29 18.24 -2.03
C ALA A 187 8.02 17.62 -0.65
N HIS A 188 7.95 18.44 0.41
CA HIS A 188 7.67 17.96 1.77
C HIS A 188 6.25 17.40 1.96
N LYS A 189 5.31 17.70 1.04
CA LYS A 189 3.96 17.12 1.00
C LYS A 189 3.88 15.83 0.17
N LEU A 190 4.99 15.41 -0.48
CA LEU A 190 5.05 14.18 -1.28
C LEU A 190 5.80 13.10 -0.51
N LYS A 191 5.19 11.91 -0.41
CA LYS A 191 5.74 10.73 0.25
C LYS A 191 5.77 9.57 -0.72
N LEU A 192 6.81 8.74 -0.64
CA LEU A 192 6.93 7.51 -1.41
C LEU A 192 6.95 6.31 -0.47
N TYR A 193 5.89 5.49 -0.50
CA TYR A 193 5.96 4.14 0.05
C TYR A 193 6.62 3.22 -0.99
N ARG A 194 7.95 3.20 -0.97
CA ARG A 194 8.78 2.52 -1.98
C ARG A 194 8.57 1.00 -1.98
N GLY A 195 8.28 0.40 -0.82
CA GLY A 195 8.01 -1.04 -0.67
C GLY A 195 6.83 -1.52 -1.51
N GLY A 196 5.81 -0.68 -1.65
CA GLY A 196 4.62 -0.94 -2.45
C GLY A 196 3.88 -2.21 -2.07
N MET A 197 3.09 -2.72 -3.01
CA MET A 197 2.30 -3.95 -2.80
C MET A 197 3.16 -5.18 -2.48
N GLN A 198 4.39 -5.25 -2.98
CA GLN A 198 5.28 -6.39 -2.70
C GLN A 198 5.63 -6.45 -1.22
N ALA A 199 6.08 -5.36 -0.62
CA ALA A 199 6.38 -5.31 0.82
C ALA A 199 5.10 -5.48 1.65
N TRP A 200 4.00 -4.81 1.28
CA TRP A 200 2.70 -4.93 1.93
C TRP A 200 2.21 -6.38 2.02
N LYS A 201 2.23 -7.10 0.90
CA LYS A 201 1.80 -8.50 0.83
C LYS A 201 2.79 -9.46 1.46
N SER A 202 4.09 -9.17 1.44
CA SER A 202 5.10 -10.02 2.12
C SER A 202 4.95 -10.02 3.65
N LEU A 203 4.34 -8.97 4.19
CA LEU A 203 3.97 -8.88 5.61
C LEU A 203 2.57 -9.44 5.91
N GLY A 204 1.86 -9.96 4.91
CA GLY A 204 0.50 -10.49 5.06
C GLY A 204 -0.53 -9.41 5.41
N LEU A 205 -0.30 -8.14 5.04
CA LEU A 205 -1.23 -7.05 5.35
C LEU A 205 -2.46 -7.08 4.44
N THR A 206 -3.61 -6.71 5.00
CA THR A 206 -4.92 -6.74 4.34
C THR A 206 -4.94 -5.94 3.04
N THR A 207 -5.54 -6.51 2.00
CA THR A 207 -5.92 -5.81 0.76
C THR A 207 -7.41 -6.02 0.50
N VAL A 208 -8.02 -5.09 -0.24
CA VAL A 208 -9.42 -5.19 -0.69
C VAL A 208 -9.49 -5.25 -2.22
N PRO A 209 -10.53 -5.85 -2.81
CA PRO A 209 -10.73 -5.80 -4.26
C PRO A 209 -10.82 -4.36 -4.76
N ALA A 210 -10.30 -4.11 -5.97
CA ALA A 210 -10.50 -2.81 -6.62
C ALA A 210 -11.98 -2.66 -7.03
N GLY A 211 -12.56 -1.48 -6.79
CA GLY A 211 -13.93 -1.18 -7.23
C GLY A 211 -15.04 -1.63 -6.29
N GLN A 212 -14.74 -2.04 -5.06
CA GLN A 212 -15.74 -2.02 -3.99
C GLN A 212 -15.82 -0.59 -3.45
N PRO A 213 -17.03 -0.02 -3.41
CA PRO A 213 -17.25 1.33 -2.91
C PRO A 213 -16.81 1.47 -1.46
#